data_30603c2301728ebc79c4e35d4b99d324
#
_entry.id   30603c2301728ebc79c4e35d4b99d324
#
_cell.length_a   1.000
_cell.length_b   1.000
_cell.length_c   1.000
_cell.angle_alpha   90.00
_cell.angle_beta   90.00
_cell.angle_gamma   90.00
#
_symmetry.space_group_name_H-M   'P 1'
#
loop_
_entity.id
_entity.type
_entity.pdbx_description
1 polymer ?
#
loop_
_entity_poly.entity_id
_entity_poly.type
_entity_poly.pdbx_seq_one_letter_code
_entity_poly.pdbx_strand_id
1 'polypeptide(L)'
;MNTAVIDTRCPAGNRRFVVEAGNIDPATQHQHEHDALIDRELHTCRTAANRAARSFLRRGLWVEVYDDDTRELLAGPFDPDQPAPSYIV
;
A
#
# COMPACT_ATOMS: atom_id res chain seq x y z
N MET A 1 -7.01 -17.95 14.15
CA MET A 1 -7.00 -18.02 13.46
C MET A 1 -6.92 -17.72 12.83
N ASN A 2 -6.94 -17.56 12.53
CA ASN A 2 -6.95 -17.32 11.70
C ASN A 2 -7.16 -17.21 10.89
N THR A 3 -7.17 -17.08 11.48
CA THR A 3 -7.32 -17.23 10.56
C THR A 3 -7.03 -17.10 9.57
N ALA A 4 -6.42 -17.63 9.77
CA ALA A 4 -6.00 -17.43 8.43
C ALA A 4 -7.20 -17.42 7.57
N VAL A 5 -7.64 -16.32 7.46
CA VAL A 5 -8.82 -16.15 6.67
C VAL A 5 -8.40 -16.26 5.22
N ILE A 6 -8.89 -17.27 4.57
CA ILE A 6 -8.80 -17.29 3.13
C ILE A 6 -9.87 -16.33 2.65
N ASP A 7 -9.44 -15.20 2.17
CA ASP A 7 -10.36 -14.28 1.56
C ASP A 7 -10.64 -14.79 0.15
N THR A 8 -11.84 -15.30 -0.04
CA THR A 8 -12.21 -15.88 -1.33
C THR A 8 -12.28 -14.87 -2.45
N ARG A 9 -12.26 -13.58 -2.12
CA ARG A 9 -12.20 -12.53 -3.14
C ARG A 9 -10.80 -12.32 -3.67
N CYS A 10 -9.82 -12.98 -3.07
CA CYS A 10 -8.45 -12.91 -3.52
C CYS A 10 -8.09 -14.23 -4.16
N PRO A 11 -8.13 -14.31 -5.48
CA PRO A 11 -7.77 -15.55 -6.14
C PRO A 11 -6.36 -15.97 -5.76
N ALA A 12 -6.15 -17.25 -5.71
CA ALA A 12 -4.82 -17.78 -5.47
C ALA A 12 -3.93 -17.31 -6.61
N GLY A 13 -3.13 -16.31 -6.36
CA GLY A 13 -2.23 -15.75 -7.34
C GLY A 13 -0.87 -15.61 -6.74
N ASN A 14 0.07 -15.32 -7.58
CA ASN A 14 1.45 -15.17 -7.14
C ASN A 14 1.82 -13.72 -6.89
N ARG A 15 0.90 -12.80 -7.18
CA ARG A 15 1.20 -11.38 -7.00
C ARG A 15 1.23 -11.04 -5.52
N ARG A 16 2.25 -10.31 -5.15
CA ARG A 16 2.36 -9.78 -3.80
C ARG A 16 2.38 -8.26 -3.88
N PHE A 17 1.67 -7.65 -2.95
CA PHE A 17 1.51 -6.20 -2.91
C PHE A 17 2.31 -5.64 -1.76
N VAL A 18 3.19 -4.70 -2.06
CA VAL A 18 3.92 -3.97 -1.02
C VAL A 18 3.22 -2.63 -0.85
N VAL A 19 2.70 -2.38 0.35
CA VAL A 19 2.04 -1.13 0.68
C VAL A 19 3.03 -0.31 1.50
N GLU A 20 3.49 0.80 0.94
CA GLU A 20 4.46 1.66 1.59
C GLU A 20 3.82 2.97 1.99
N ALA A 21 4.12 3.42 3.20
CA ALA A 21 3.54 4.62 3.75
C ALA A 21 4.63 5.54 4.28
N GLY A 22 4.55 6.80 3.94
CA GLY A 22 5.55 7.78 4.34
C GLY A 22 4.91 9.11 4.71
N ASN A 23 5.71 9.99 5.29
CA ASN A 23 5.23 11.28 5.72
C ASN A 23 5.58 12.42 4.75
N ILE A 24 6.12 12.07 3.59
CA ILE A 24 6.50 13.04 2.55
C ILE A 24 5.89 12.59 1.23
N ASP A 25 5.38 13.55 0.47
CA ASP A 25 4.90 13.28 -0.89
C ASP A 25 6.03 12.67 -1.72
N PRO A 26 5.86 11.44 -2.23
CA PRO A 26 6.90 10.80 -3.02
C PRO A 26 7.31 11.59 -4.26
N ALA A 27 6.41 12.41 -4.81
CA ALA A 27 6.72 13.21 -5.99
C ALA A 27 7.73 14.32 -5.69
N THR A 28 7.83 14.74 -4.42
CA THR A 28 8.78 15.78 -4.01
C THR A 28 9.96 15.21 -3.24
N GLN A 29 9.93 13.90 -2.98
CA GLN A 29 10.95 13.25 -2.18
C GLN A 29 12.22 13.08 -3.01
N HIS A 30 13.35 13.44 -2.44
CA HIS A 30 14.64 13.17 -3.05
C HIS A 30 15.03 11.71 -2.82
N GLN A 31 15.74 11.14 -3.77
CA GLN A 31 16.05 9.72 -3.74
C GLN A 31 16.86 9.30 -2.50
N HIS A 32 17.52 10.23 -1.85
CA HIS A 32 18.32 9.92 -0.66
C HIS A 32 17.55 10.12 0.64
N GLU A 33 16.27 10.49 0.56
CA GLU A 33 15.44 10.70 1.75
C GLU A 33 14.72 9.42 2.12
N HIS A 34 15.48 8.41 2.49
CA HIS A 34 14.89 7.10 2.83
C HIS A 34 14.10 7.14 4.14
N ASP A 35 14.40 8.13 4.99
CA ASP A 35 13.73 8.23 6.28
C ASP A 35 12.28 8.67 6.16
N ALA A 36 11.84 9.05 4.96
CA ALA A 36 10.43 9.39 4.73
C ALA A 36 9.52 8.16 4.87
N LEU A 37 10.06 6.98 4.65
CA LEU A 37 9.29 5.75 4.80
C LEU A 37 9.04 5.47 6.27
N ILE A 38 7.77 5.42 6.66
CA ILE A 38 7.36 5.22 8.04
C ILE A 38 6.98 3.77 8.31
N ASP A 39 6.26 3.16 7.37
CA ASP A 39 5.75 1.81 7.56
C ASP A 39 5.60 1.11 6.23
N ARG A 40 5.49 -0.20 6.28
CA ARG A 40 5.46 -1.02 5.08
C ARG A 40 4.81 -2.34 5.42
N GLU A 41 3.91 -2.82 4.56
CA GLU A 41 3.27 -4.11 4.74
C GLU A 41 3.27 -4.87 3.43
N LEU A 42 3.45 -6.17 3.53
CA LEU A 42 3.42 -7.08 2.39
C LEU A 42 2.15 -7.91 2.48
N HIS A 43 1.39 -7.93 1.41
CA HIS A 43 0.15 -8.68 1.35
C HIS A 43 0.07 -9.47 0.05
N THR A 44 -0.51 -10.67 0.14
CA THR A 44 -0.72 -11.50 -1.03
C THR A 44 -2.14 -11.39 -1.56
N CYS A 45 -2.95 -10.56 -0.92
CA CYS A 45 -4.35 -10.40 -1.23
C CYS A 45 -4.65 -8.93 -1.49
N ARG A 46 -5.30 -8.66 -2.62
CA ARG A 46 -5.66 -7.29 -3.01
C ARG A 46 -6.52 -6.62 -1.94
N THR A 47 -7.48 -7.34 -1.40
CA THR A 47 -8.37 -6.78 -0.38
C THR A 47 -7.60 -6.36 0.86
N ALA A 48 -6.64 -7.18 1.28
CA ALA A 48 -5.80 -6.84 2.43
C ALA A 48 -4.90 -5.65 2.14
N ALA A 49 -4.35 -5.58 0.92
CA ALA A 49 -3.52 -4.44 0.53
C ALA A 49 -4.34 -3.15 0.53
N ASN A 50 -5.57 -3.20 0.00
CA ASN A 50 -6.46 -2.03 0.01
C ASN A 50 -6.78 -1.58 1.42
N ARG A 51 -7.01 -2.52 2.31
CA ARG A 51 -7.31 -2.21 3.71
C ARG A 51 -6.11 -1.56 4.39
N ALA A 52 -4.91 -2.09 4.16
CA ALA A 52 -3.69 -1.52 4.71
C ALA A 52 -3.48 -0.10 4.20
N ALA A 53 -3.66 0.11 2.91
CA ALA A 53 -3.46 1.42 2.29
C ALA A 53 -4.41 2.45 2.91
N ARG A 54 -5.69 2.09 3.06
CA ARG A 54 -6.65 3.01 3.67
C ARG A 54 -6.35 3.29 5.13
N SER A 55 -5.84 2.28 5.85
CA SER A 55 -5.43 2.45 7.24
C SER A 55 -4.29 3.46 7.35
N PHE A 56 -3.29 3.35 6.48
CA PHE A 56 -2.18 4.30 6.47
C PHE A 56 -2.65 5.71 6.11
N LEU A 57 -3.56 5.84 5.14
CA LEU A 57 -4.10 7.15 4.78
C LEU A 57 -4.80 7.81 5.96
N ARG A 58 -5.55 7.02 6.74
CA ARG A 58 -6.22 7.53 7.93
C ARG A 58 -5.24 8.01 9.00
N ARG A 59 -4.00 7.48 8.95
CA ARG A 59 -2.94 7.93 9.86
C ARG A 59 -2.24 9.19 9.36
N GLY A 60 -2.66 9.72 8.22
CA GLY A 60 -2.05 10.91 7.66
C GLY A 60 -0.81 10.64 6.85
N LEU A 61 -0.65 9.44 6.33
CA LEU A 61 0.53 9.05 5.58
C LEU A 61 0.25 8.96 4.09
N TRP A 62 1.24 9.33 3.29
CA TRP A 62 1.22 9.11 1.85
C TRP A 62 1.40 7.62 1.58
N VAL A 63 0.69 7.09 0.59
CA VAL A 63 0.69 5.65 0.33
C VAL A 63 0.99 5.36 -1.12
N GLU A 64 1.86 4.37 -1.34
CA GLU A 64 2.10 3.77 -2.65
C GLU A 64 1.99 2.27 -2.53
N VAL A 65 1.47 1.62 -3.58
CA VAL A 65 1.36 0.18 -3.63
C VAL A 65 2.16 -0.32 -4.82
N TYR A 66 3.08 -1.24 -4.56
CA TYR A 66 3.97 -1.81 -5.57
C TYR A 66 3.75 -3.31 -5.70
N ASP A 67 4.09 -3.81 -6.88
CA ASP A 67 4.26 -5.25 -7.07
C ASP A 67 5.61 -5.63 -6.43
N ASP A 68 5.60 -6.63 -5.55
CA ASP A 68 6.81 -7.01 -4.83
C ASP A 68 7.89 -7.59 -5.75
N ASP A 69 7.47 -8.31 -6.79
CA ASP A 69 8.44 -8.96 -7.68
C ASP A 69 9.01 -8.01 -8.72
N THR A 70 8.16 -7.22 -9.36
CA THR A 70 8.59 -6.37 -10.48
C THR A 70 8.94 -4.97 -10.04
N ARG A 71 8.54 -4.58 -8.83
CA ARG A 71 8.68 -3.23 -8.29
C ARG A 71 7.90 -2.20 -9.09
N GLU A 72 6.94 -2.65 -9.85
CA GLU A 72 6.05 -1.77 -10.59
C GLU A 72 5.09 -1.07 -9.63
N LEU A 73 4.91 0.23 -9.80
CA LEU A 73 3.93 0.97 -9.03
C LEU A 73 2.54 0.60 -9.54
N LEU A 74 1.74 0.02 -8.66
CA LEU A 74 0.40 -0.43 -9.00
C LEU A 74 -0.66 0.62 -8.69
N ALA A 75 -0.43 1.43 -7.66
CA ALA A 75 -1.38 2.46 -7.25
C ALA A 75 -0.67 3.53 -6.44
N GLY A 76 -1.15 4.75 -6.56
CA GLY A 76 -0.62 5.89 -5.84
C GLY A 76 0.36 6.70 -6.66
N PRO A 77 1.02 7.64 -6.02
CA PRO A 77 0.94 7.97 -4.61
C PRO A 77 -0.41 8.61 -4.23
N PHE A 78 -0.90 8.25 -3.06
CA PHE A 78 -2.15 8.80 -2.55
C PHE A 78 -1.87 9.81 -1.45
N ASP A 79 -2.51 10.97 -1.57
CA ASP A 79 -2.42 12.06 -0.61
C ASP A 79 -3.37 11.78 0.56
N PRO A 80 -2.86 11.76 1.81
CA PRO A 80 -3.74 11.52 2.95
C PRO A 80 -4.77 12.61 3.18
N ASP A 81 -4.56 13.79 2.60
CA ASP A 81 -5.50 14.91 2.73
C ASP A 81 -6.64 14.85 1.71
N GLN A 82 -6.59 13.90 0.79
CA GLN A 82 -7.63 13.70 -0.20
C GLN A 82 -8.51 12.52 0.19
N PRO A 83 -9.77 12.50 -0.26
CA PRO A 83 -10.63 11.34 0.02
C PRO A 83 -10.01 10.07 -0.55
N ALA A 84 -9.99 9.02 0.26
CA ALA A 84 -9.47 7.75 -0.18
C ALA A 84 -10.42 7.12 -1.19
N PRO A 85 -9.90 6.54 -2.28
CA PRO A 85 -10.77 5.84 -3.22
C PRO A 85 -11.40 4.60 -2.59
N SER A 86 -12.50 4.14 -3.15
CA SER A 86 -13.20 2.98 -2.61
C SER A 86 -12.33 1.72 -2.71
N TYR A 87 -11.49 1.63 -3.74
CA TYR A 87 -10.46 0.61 -3.78
C TYR A 87 -9.21 1.20 -4.41
N ILE A 88 -8.07 0.65 -4.05
CA ILE A 88 -6.78 1.23 -4.40
C ILE A 88 -6.08 0.42 -5.48
N VAL A 89 -6.15 -0.87 -5.39
CA VAL A 89 -5.56 -1.75 -6.41
C VAL A 89 -6.56 -2.78 -6.90
#